data_11326384b959b0eb5c7f6000a6de3526
#
_entry.id   11326384b959b0eb5c7f6000a6de3526
#
_cell.length_a   1.000
_cell.length_b   1.000
_cell.length_c   1.000
_cell.angle_alpha   90.00
_cell.angle_beta   90.00
_cell.angle_gamma   90.00
#
_symmetry.space_group_name_H-M   'P 1'
#
loop_
_entity.id
_entity.type
_entity.pdbx_description
1 polymer ?
#
loop_
_entity_poly.entity_id
_entity_poly.type
_entity_poly.pdbx_seq_one_letter_code
_entity_poly.pdbx_strand_id
1 'polypeptide(L)'
;MPVEAMTVSQQLAMLERCEQARRQLPAIEHPVINNLACQASPEELGGTLAHAIAEATLIRHAEASQRVKEATDLGPRRGLTGEPLEPVLPATAAAQRQGKLGGGQVAVIRKFFRHLPGWIDAATRAAVEADLAAHATHYRPEHLAQLADHLADCLNPDGTYRDEDRARRRGLTLGTQGPDGMAELRGLLTPEARATIEAVLAKLAAPGMCNPLDDTPCIDGAPSQDAIERDARSAAQRNHDALLAANRALLASGKLGQHNGLPASII
;
A
#
# COMPACT_ATOMS: atom_id res chain seq x y z
N MET A 1 -27.96 33.99 1.39
CA MET A 1 -27.23 35.00 0.60
C MET A 1 -26.70 34.30 -0.64
N PRO A 2 -26.93 34.80 -1.85
CA PRO A 2 -26.40 34.17 -3.06
C PRO A 2 -24.86 34.25 -3.05
N VAL A 3 -24.19 33.24 -3.65
CA VAL A 3 -22.73 33.12 -3.63
C VAL A 3 -22.05 34.33 -4.26
N GLU A 4 -22.67 34.87 -5.28
CA GLU A 4 -22.17 36.04 -6.02
C GLU A 4 -22.09 37.33 -5.15
N ALA A 5 -22.86 37.40 -4.05
CA ALA A 5 -22.84 38.49 -3.11
C ALA A 5 -21.83 38.33 -1.96
N MET A 6 -21.11 37.19 -1.92
CA MET A 6 -20.12 36.94 -0.90
C MET A 6 -18.74 37.48 -1.27
N THR A 7 -18.05 38.06 -0.28
CA THR A 7 -16.63 38.45 -0.45
C THR A 7 -15.75 37.18 -0.55
N VAL A 8 -14.54 37.33 -1.10
CA VAL A 8 -13.55 36.24 -1.19
C VAL A 8 -13.33 35.59 0.18
N SER A 9 -13.17 36.38 1.24
CA SER A 9 -13.00 35.87 2.62
C SER A 9 -14.20 35.03 3.08
N GLN A 10 -15.43 35.46 2.77
CA GLN A 10 -16.64 34.70 3.12
C GLN A 10 -16.74 33.39 2.34
N GLN A 11 -16.36 33.40 1.06
CA GLN A 11 -16.32 32.17 0.25
C GLN A 11 -15.29 31.19 0.77
N LEU A 12 -14.08 31.61 1.14
CA LEU A 12 -13.05 30.78 1.74
C LEU A 12 -13.52 30.21 3.10
N ALA A 13 -14.10 31.02 3.97
CA ALA A 13 -14.66 30.58 5.24
C ALA A 13 -15.79 29.53 5.07
N MET A 14 -16.59 29.67 4.01
CA MET A 14 -17.62 28.68 3.68
C MET A 14 -17.01 27.34 3.24
N LEU A 15 -15.98 27.39 2.38
CA LEU A 15 -15.25 26.18 1.98
C LEU A 15 -14.59 25.50 3.18
N GLU A 16 -14.01 26.26 4.11
CA GLU A 16 -13.44 25.73 5.35
C GLU A 16 -14.49 24.99 6.19
N ARG A 17 -15.68 25.54 6.35
CA ARG A 17 -16.80 24.88 7.06
C ARG A 17 -17.24 23.60 6.36
N CYS A 18 -17.34 23.61 5.03
CA CYS A 18 -17.66 22.41 4.26
C CYS A 18 -16.58 21.33 4.44
N GLU A 19 -15.32 21.75 4.43
CA GLU A 19 -14.21 20.83 4.64
C GLU A 19 -14.23 20.25 6.07
N GLN A 20 -14.49 21.06 7.07
CA GLN A 20 -14.63 20.58 8.46
C GLN A 20 -15.72 19.53 8.58
N ALA A 21 -16.88 19.71 7.95
CA ALA A 21 -17.96 18.72 7.94
C ALA A 21 -17.51 17.41 7.24
N ARG A 22 -16.83 17.50 6.10
CA ARG A 22 -16.29 16.30 5.40
C ARG A 22 -15.32 15.53 6.26
N ARG A 23 -14.47 16.22 7.02
CA ARG A 23 -13.48 15.59 7.92
C ARG A 23 -14.12 14.84 9.08
N GLN A 24 -15.34 15.19 9.47
CA GLN A 24 -16.07 14.51 10.55
C GLN A 24 -16.79 13.23 10.11
N LEU A 25 -17.18 13.14 8.83
CA LEU A 25 -17.94 11.99 8.33
C LEU A 25 -17.28 10.62 8.59
N PRO A 26 -15.98 10.43 8.33
CA PRO A 26 -15.33 9.14 8.63
C PRO A 26 -15.41 8.75 10.10
N ALA A 27 -15.35 9.70 11.02
CA ALA A 27 -15.45 9.41 12.46
C ALA A 27 -16.85 8.91 12.88
N ILE A 28 -17.90 9.22 12.09
CA ILE A 28 -19.25 8.68 12.25
C ILE A 28 -19.34 7.27 11.64
N GLU A 29 -18.64 7.03 10.52
CA GLU A 29 -18.64 5.74 9.82
C GLU A 29 -17.86 4.65 10.59
N HIS A 30 -16.75 5.00 11.25
CA HIS A 30 -15.87 4.03 11.91
C HIS A 30 -16.57 3.09 12.91
N PRO A 31 -17.42 3.57 13.83
CA PRO A 31 -18.16 2.68 14.74
C PRO A 31 -19.08 1.72 13.99
N VAL A 32 -19.72 2.17 12.92
CA VAL A 32 -20.62 1.34 12.11
C VAL A 32 -19.84 0.25 11.39
N ILE A 33 -18.72 0.60 10.76
CA ILE A 33 -17.83 -0.35 10.05
C ILE A 33 -17.28 -1.39 11.03
N ASN A 34 -16.78 -0.97 12.19
CA ASN A 34 -16.23 -1.90 13.20
C ASN A 34 -17.31 -2.80 13.80
N ASN A 35 -18.53 -2.28 13.97
CA ASN A 35 -19.64 -3.09 14.44
C ASN A 35 -20.06 -4.15 13.39
N LEU A 36 -20.14 -3.78 12.12
CA LEU A 36 -20.39 -4.72 11.03
C LEU A 36 -19.30 -5.80 10.96
N ALA A 37 -18.03 -5.41 11.12
CA ALA A 37 -16.91 -6.35 11.14
C ALA A 37 -17.01 -7.40 12.28
N CYS A 38 -17.65 -7.04 13.39
CA CYS A 38 -17.81 -7.93 14.55
C CYS A 38 -19.06 -8.79 14.49
N GLN A 39 -20.14 -8.32 13.86
CA GLN A 39 -21.46 -8.94 13.94
C GLN A 39 -21.87 -9.72 12.71
N ALA A 40 -21.45 -9.24 11.52
CA ALA A 40 -21.96 -9.81 10.28
C ALA A 40 -21.11 -11.00 9.82
N SER A 41 -21.79 -12.07 9.41
CA SER A 41 -21.15 -13.22 8.77
C SER A 41 -20.83 -12.94 7.29
N PRO A 42 -19.87 -13.67 6.69
CA PRO A 42 -19.60 -13.55 5.25
C PRO A 42 -20.83 -13.84 4.37
N GLU A 43 -21.72 -14.73 4.82
CA GLU A 43 -22.95 -15.07 4.11
C GLU A 43 -23.93 -13.89 4.11
N GLU A 44 -24.09 -13.20 5.25
CA GLU A 44 -24.94 -12.00 5.36
C GLU A 44 -24.39 -10.83 4.54
N LEU A 45 -23.07 -10.72 4.43
CA LEU A 45 -22.41 -9.68 3.65
C LEU A 45 -22.34 -10.00 2.14
N GLY A 46 -22.60 -11.23 1.73
CA GLY A 46 -22.39 -11.67 0.35
C GLY A 46 -20.92 -11.68 -0.07
N GLY A 47 -19.99 -11.73 0.90
CA GLY A 47 -18.58 -11.71 0.66
C GLY A 47 -17.77 -10.99 1.75
N THR A 48 -16.73 -10.24 1.36
CA THR A 48 -15.94 -9.46 2.33
C THR A 48 -16.67 -8.19 2.74
N LEU A 49 -16.40 -7.70 3.96
CA LEU A 49 -16.96 -6.42 4.43
C LEU A 49 -16.68 -5.26 3.48
N ALA A 50 -15.48 -5.20 2.90
CA ALA A 50 -15.13 -4.17 1.93
C ALA A 50 -15.98 -4.27 0.64
N HIS A 51 -16.30 -5.50 0.21
CA HIS A 51 -17.19 -5.73 -0.93
C HIS A 51 -18.62 -5.24 -0.61
N ALA A 52 -19.16 -5.67 0.52
CA ALA A 52 -20.51 -5.26 0.95
C ALA A 52 -20.65 -3.72 1.07
N ILE A 53 -19.63 -3.05 1.65
CA ILE A 53 -19.60 -1.58 1.71
C ILE A 53 -19.56 -0.97 0.33
N ALA A 54 -18.72 -1.50 -0.57
CA ALA A 54 -18.58 -0.98 -1.93
C ALA A 54 -19.90 -1.05 -2.70
N GLU A 55 -20.61 -2.19 -2.62
CA GLU A 55 -21.92 -2.39 -3.25
C GLU A 55 -23.00 -1.49 -2.62
N ALA A 56 -23.08 -1.43 -1.30
CA ALA A 56 -24.10 -0.65 -0.59
C ALA A 56 -23.95 0.86 -0.80
N THR A 57 -22.73 1.34 -0.96
CA THR A 57 -22.44 2.80 -1.06
C THR A 57 -22.02 3.24 -2.46
N LEU A 58 -21.96 2.30 -3.42
CA LEU A 58 -21.57 2.54 -4.82
C LEU A 58 -20.20 3.21 -4.97
N ILE A 59 -19.23 2.82 -4.15
CA ILE A 59 -17.84 3.28 -4.19
C ILE A 59 -16.91 2.19 -4.71
N ARG A 60 -15.69 2.56 -5.07
CA ARG A 60 -14.69 1.59 -5.50
C ARG A 60 -14.31 0.65 -4.34
N HIS A 61 -14.14 -0.64 -4.64
CA HIS A 61 -13.69 -1.64 -3.65
C HIS A 61 -12.39 -1.24 -2.93
N ALA A 62 -11.45 -0.60 -3.62
CA ALA A 62 -10.21 -0.09 -3.01
C ALA A 62 -10.49 1.00 -1.96
N GLU A 63 -11.46 1.88 -2.21
CA GLU A 63 -11.91 2.91 -1.27
C GLU A 63 -12.60 2.29 -0.06
N ALA A 64 -13.52 1.34 -0.28
CA ALA A 64 -14.16 0.58 0.80
C ALA A 64 -13.12 -0.15 1.68
N SER A 65 -12.15 -0.81 1.07
CA SER A 65 -11.02 -1.45 1.78
C SER A 65 -10.21 -0.45 2.61
N GLN A 66 -10.01 0.77 2.09
CA GLN A 66 -9.31 1.83 2.84
C GLN A 66 -10.14 2.30 4.03
N ARG A 67 -11.47 2.49 3.89
CA ARG A 67 -12.38 2.86 4.99
C ARG A 67 -12.39 1.80 6.09
N VAL A 68 -12.44 0.51 5.74
CA VAL A 68 -12.36 -0.59 6.72
C VAL A 68 -11.04 -0.55 7.49
N LYS A 69 -9.90 -0.39 6.80
CA LYS A 69 -8.59 -0.27 7.44
C LYS A 69 -8.46 0.99 8.32
N GLU A 70 -9.11 2.07 7.92
CA GLU A 70 -9.11 3.31 8.69
C GLU A 70 -9.98 3.16 9.95
N ALA A 71 -11.15 2.56 9.83
CA ALA A 71 -12.02 2.26 10.96
C ALA A 71 -11.34 1.34 11.99
N THR A 72 -10.52 0.37 11.54
CA THR A 72 -9.72 -0.49 12.43
C THR A 72 -8.72 0.31 13.28
N ASP A 73 -8.09 1.34 12.70
CA ASP A 73 -7.07 2.16 13.39
C ASP A 73 -7.68 3.27 14.25
N LEU A 74 -8.78 3.90 13.79
CA LEU A 74 -9.35 5.12 14.37
C LEU A 74 -10.72 4.93 15.02
N GLY A 75 -11.39 3.83 14.76
CA GLY A 75 -12.69 3.52 15.36
C GLY A 75 -12.57 2.91 16.74
N PRO A 76 -13.70 2.88 17.50
CA PRO A 76 -13.77 2.20 18.77
C PRO A 76 -13.51 0.71 18.59
N ARG A 77 -12.81 0.09 19.55
CA ARG A 77 -12.47 -1.33 19.55
C ARG A 77 -13.13 -2.03 20.75
N ARG A 78 -13.21 -3.34 20.68
CA ARG A 78 -13.64 -4.18 21.81
C ARG A 78 -12.55 -5.21 22.11
N GLY A 79 -12.29 -5.45 23.39
CA GLY A 79 -11.46 -6.54 23.86
C GLY A 79 -12.14 -7.90 23.70
N LEU A 80 -11.42 -8.97 24.00
CA LEU A 80 -11.93 -10.34 23.88
C LEU A 80 -13.16 -10.60 24.78
N THR A 81 -13.26 -9.92 25.90
CA THR A 81 -14.37 -10.01 26.88
C THR A 81 -15.47 -8.98 26.62
N GLY A 82 -15.34 -8.20 25.51
CA GLY A 82 -16.32 -7.21 25.07
C GLY A 82 -16.14 -5.81 25.66
N GLU A 83 -15.12 -5.60 26.51
CA GLU A 83 -14.79 -4.30 27.09
C GLU A 83 -14.41 -3.28 26.00
N PRO A 84 -14.82 -2.01 26.17
CA PRO A 84 -14.44 -0.96 25.23
C PRO A 84 -12.93 -0.66 25.34
N LEU A 85 -12.26 -0.63 24.18
CA LEU A 85 -10.88 -0.23 24.06
C LEU A 85 -10.77 1.04 23.22
N GLU A 86 -9.78 1.87 23.54
CA GLU A 86 -9.47 3.04 22.74
C GLU A 86 -9.02 2.66 21.34
N PRO A 87 -9.18 3.56 20.35
CA PRO A 87 -8.59 3.41 19.02
C PRO A 87 -7.09 3.11 19.08
N VAL A 88 -6.54 2.53 18.02
CA VAL A 88 -5.07 2.32 17.89
C VAL A 88 -4.33 3.65 17.86
N LEU A 89 -4.96 4.69 17.25
CA LEU A 89 -4.44 6.06 17.13
C LEU A 89 -5.45 7.03 17.79
N PRO A 90 -5.46 7.15 19.12
CA PRO A 90 -6.51 7.86 19.85
C PRO A 90 -6.49 9.38 19.64
N ALA A 91 -5.33 10.02 19.58
CA ALA A 91 -5.20 11.46 19.35
C ALA A 91 -5.62 11.84 17.91
N THR A 92 -5.24 11.03 16.93
CA THR A 92 -5.66 11.18 15.54
C THR A 92 -7.17 11.03 15.40
N ALA A 93 -7.75 10.01 16.03
CA ALA A 93 -9.19 9.78 16.04
C ALA A 93 -9.96 10.93 16.72
N ALA A 94 -9.44 11.48 17.81
CA ALA A 94 -10.03 12.63 18.50
C ALA A 94 -9.99 13.89 17.63
N ALA A 95 -8.88 14.17 16.96
CA ALA A 95 -8.74 15.32 16.08
C ALA A 95 -9.60 15.20 14.82
N GLN A 96 -9.76 13.99 14.25
CA GLN A 96 -10.67 13.74 13.13
C GLN A 96 -12.14 13.97 13.54
N ARG A 97 -12.58 13.48 14.71
CA ARG A 97 -13.93 13.76 15.24
C ARG A 97 -14.22 15.24 15.41
N GLN A 98 -13.21 16.03 15.73
CA GLN A 98 -13.33 17.50 15.82
C GLN A 98 -13.32 18.19 14.45
N GLY A 99 -13.17 17.44 13.35
CA GLY A 99 -13.05 18.00 12.00
C GLY A 99 -11.72 18.70 11.73
N LYS A 100 -10.72 18.51 12.57
CA LYS A 100 -9.40 19.14 12.42
C LYS A 100 -8.50 18.40 11.43
N LEU A 101 -8.65 17.06 11.29
CA LEU A 101 -7.86 16.24 10.39
C LEU A 101 -8.72 15.70 9.25
N GLY A 102 -8.25 15.91 8.02
CA GLY A 102 -8.81 15.29 6.82
C GLY A 102 -8.12 13.97 6.46
N GLY A 103 -8.67 13.29 5.47
CA GLY A 103 -8.15 11.98 5.04
C GLY A 103 -6.67 12.00 4.61
N GLY A 104 -6.18 13.12 4.06
CA GLY A 104 -4.78 13.27 3.69
C GLY A 104 -3.83 13.23 4.89
N GLN A 105 -4.11 13.99 5.95
CA GLN A 105 -3.31 13.97 7.18
C GLN A 105 -3.39 12.61 7.88
N VAL A 106 -4.59 12.04 7.98
CA VAL A 106 -4.80 10.70 8.53
C VAL A 106 -3.99 9.66 7.78
N ALA A 107 -3.95 9.71 6.44
CA ALA A 107 -3.17 8.79 5.63
C ALA A 107 -1.66 8.90 5.91
N VAL A 108 -1.13 10.12 6.10
CA VAL A 108 0.28 10.34 6.47
C VAL A 108 0.58 9.71 7.82
N ILE A 109 -0.22 9.99 8.87
CA ILE A 109 -0.01 9.45 10.21
C ILE A 109 -0.08 7.92 10.18
N ARG A 110 -1.09 7.33 9.55
CA ARG A 110 -1.23 5.88 9.43
C ARG A 110 -0.07 5.25 8.64
N LYS A 111 0.42 5.93 7.60
CA LYS A 111 1.61 5.48 6.86
C LYS A 111 2.83 5.47 7.76
N PHE A 112 3.07 6.52 8.53
CA PHE A 112 4.18 6.61 9.48
C PHE A 112 4.17 5.41 10.45
N PHE A 113 3.07 5.15 11.16
CA PHE A 113 2.99 4.06 12.14
C PHE A 113 3.11 2.66 11.53
N ARG A 114 2.69 2.46 10.28
CA ARG A 114 2.92 1.20 9.57
C ARG A 114 4.38 0.94 9.23
N HIS A 115 5.18 1.99 9.08
CA HIS A 115 6.60 1.89 8.75
C HIS A 115 7.50 1.94 9.98
N LEU A 116 6.97 2.38 11.12
CA LEU A 116 7.72 2.47 12.36
C LEU A 116 8.15 1.07 12.83
N PRO A 117 9.45 0.86 13.17
CA PRO A 117 9.95 -0.43 13.63
C PRO A 117 9.19 -0.97 14.86
N GLY A 118 8.98 -2.30 14.91
CA GLY A 118 8.22 -2.94 15.98
C GLY A 118 8.88 -2.88 17.36
N TRP A 119 10.18 -2.56 17.42
CA TRP A 119 10.92 -2.44 18.67
C TRP A 119 10.72 -1.08 19.39
N ILE A 120 10.14 -0.09 18.71
CA ILE A 120 9.77 1.18 19.36
C ILE A 120 8.66 0.88 20.39
N ASP A 121 8.87 1.27 21.62
CA ASP A 121 7.97 0.99 22.74
C ASP A 121 6.61 1.74 22.62
N ALA A 122 5.62 1.26 23.37
CA ALA A 122 4.26 1.77 23.29
C ALA A 122 4.14 3.22 23.78
N ALA A 123 4.94 3.62 24.79
CA ALA A 123 4.88 4.98 25.31
C ALA A 123 5.44 5.99 24.31
N THR A 124 6.57 5.68 23.68
CA THR A 124 7.14 6.49 22.60
C THR A 124 6.17 6.58 21.42
N ARG A 125 5.53 5.46 21.02
CA ARG A 125 4.51 5.45 19.95
C ARG A 125 3.34 6.37 20.30
N ALA A 126 2.82 6.33 21.52
CA ALA A 126 1.70 7.17 21.94
C ALA A 126 2.09 8.66 21.96
N ALA A 127 3.29 8.99 22.45
CA ALA A 127 3.79 10.37 22.46
C ALA A 127 3.93 10.94 21.04
N VAL A 128 4.53 10.18 20.13
CA VAL A 128 4.70 10.57 18.72
C VAL A 128 3.36 10.67 18.00
N GLU A 129 2.40 9.81 18.29
CA GLU A 129 1.05 9.89 17.73
C GLU A 129 0.36 11.19 18.14
N ALA A 130 0.42 11.54 19.43
CA ALA A 130 -0.16 12.78 19.92
C ALA A 130 0.50 14.02 19.31
N ASP A 131 1.83 14.02 19.16
CA ASP A 131 2.59 15.10 18.56
C ASP A 131 2.27 15.27 17.06
N LEU A 132 2.29 14.18 16.28
CA LEU A 132 1.92 14.19 14.86
C LEU A 132 0.47 14.64 14.66
N ALA A 133 -0.47 14.18 15.50
CA ALA A 133 -1.87 14.60 15.43
C ALA A 133 -2.04 16.09 15.72
N ALA A 134 -1.29 16.63 16.70
CA ALA A 134 -1.30 18.06 17.00
C ALA A 134 -0.76 18.88 15.83
N HIS A 135 0.39 18.52 15.29
CA HIS A 135 0.97 19.20 14.12
C HIS A 135 0.08 19.11 12.87
N ALA A 136 -0.56 17.96 12.66
CA ALA A 136 -1.46 17.73 11.53
C ALA A 136 -2.65 18.71 11.49
N THR A 137 -3.04 19.31 12.62
CA THR A 137 -4.10 20.34 12.65
C THR A 137 -3.70 21.65 11.97
N HIS A 138 -2.40 21.89 11.77
CA HIS A 138 -1.84 23.12 11.23
C HIS A 138 -1.13 22.94 9.89
N TYR A 139 -0.80 21.70 9.51
CA TYR A 139 -0.04 21.44 8.29
C TYR A 139 -0.89 20.74 7.22
N ARG A 140 -0.62 21.09 5.97
CA ARG A 140 -1.11 20.32 4.84
C ARG A 140 -0.44 18.95 4.80
N PRO A 141 -1.06 17.93 4.17
CA PRO A 141 -0.50 16.56 4.14
C PRO A 141 0.95 16.48 3.65
N GLU A 142 1.35 17.31 2.70
CA GLU A 142 2.71 17.30 2.14
C GLU A 142 3.76 17.75 3.17
N HIS A 143 3.45 18.80 3.94
CA HIS A 143 4.36 19.30 4.99
C HIS A 143 4.38 18.35 6.19
N LEU A 144 3.22 17.77 6.52
CA LEU A 144 3.14 16.75 7.57
C LEU A 144 3.96 15.50 7.20
N ALA A 145 3.99 15.11 5.92
CA ALA A 145 4.79 13.98 5.46
C ALA A 145 6.29 14.23 5.66
N GLN A 146 6.78 15.44 5.36
CA GLN A 146 8.17 15.81 5.61
C GLN A 146 8.52 15.77 7.12
N LEU A 147 7.62 16.25 7.98
CA LEU A 147 7.79 16.15 9.42
C LEU A 147 7.82 14.69 9.89
N ALA A 148 6.91 13.86 9.38
CA ALA A 148 6.83 12.45 9.70
C ALA A 148 8.10 11.68 9.25
N ASP A 149 8.64 11.99 8.07
CA ASP A 149 9.89 11.40 7.61
C ASP A 149 11.06 11.79 8.52
N HIS A 150 11.15 13.07 8.91
CA HIS A 150 12.18 13.52 9.87
C HIS A 150 12.06 12.85 11.25
N LEU A 151 10.84 12.72 11.76
CA LEU A 151 10.60 12.00 13.02
C LEU A 151 10.97 10.51 12.92
N ALA A 152 10.72 9.87 11.76
CA ALA A 152 11.14 8.50 11.52
C ALA A 152 12.67 8.36 11.58
N ASP A 153 13.41 9.30 10.98
CA ASP A 153 14.87 9.33 11.04
C ASP A 153 15.39 9.56 12.49
N CYS A 154 14.74 10.45 13.25
CA CYS A 154 15.10 10.66 14.65
C CYS A 154 14.85 9.42 15.53
N LEU A 155 13.77 8.69 15.28
CA LEU A 155 13.41 7.48 16.04
C LEU A 155 14.21 6.24 15.63
N ASN A 156 14.73 6.23 14.42
CA ASN A 156 15.51 5.12 13.87
C ASN A 156 16.69 5.64 13.02
N PRO A 157 17.65 6.36 13.65
CA PRO A 157 18.73 7.03 12.94
C PRO A 157 19.64 6.06 12.17
N ASP A 158 19.79 4.84 12.67
CA ASP A 158 20.60 3.81 12.02
C ASP A 158 19.84 3.05 10.92
N GLY A 159 18.57 3.37 10.66
CA GLY A 159 17.75 2.68 9.68
C GLY A 159 17.57 1.18 9.96
N THR A 160 17.65 0.78 11.24
CA THR A 160 17.64 -0.62 11.64
C THR A 160 16.22 -1.16 11.67
N TYR A 161 15.96 -2.18 10.88
CA TYR A 161 14.72 -2.94 10.90
C TYR A 161 15.00 -4.40 11.21
N ARG A 162 14.19 -5.01 12.10
CA ARG A 162 14.26 -6.44 12.39
C ARG A 162 13.69 -7.26 11.23
N ASP A 163 14.06 -8.52 11.16
CA ASP A 163 13.55 -9.42 10.12
C ASP A 163 12.04 -9.62 10.22
N GLU A 164 11.47 -9.55 11.42
CA GLU A 164 10.01 -9.56 11.63
C GLU A 164 9.32 -8.35 11.00
N ASP A 165 9.94 -7.17 11.04
CA ASP A 165 9.40 -5.96 10.40
C ASP A 165 9.41 -6.09 8.88
N ARG A 166 10.50 -6.66 8.33
CA ARG A 166 10.60 -6.98 6.90
C ARG A 166 9.60 -8.07 6.50
N ALA A 167 9.47 -9.10 7.34
CA ALA A 167 8.55 -10.20 7.10
C ALA A 167 7.08 -9.77 7.05
N ARG A 168 6.67 -8.80 7.88
CA ARG A 168 5.32 -8.23 7.85
C ARG A 168 5.04 -7.38 6.59
N ARG A 169 6.06 -6.77 6.04
CA ARG A 169 5.93 -5.80 4.92
C ARG A 169 6.17 -6.42 3.55
N ARG A 170 6.90 -7.54 3.49
CA ARG A 170 7.16 -8.21 2.21
C ARG A 170 5.88 -8.66 1.56
N GLY A 171 5.82 -8.55 0.26
CA GLY A 171 4.69 -9.05 -0.52
C GLY A 171 4.88 -8.76 -2.00
N LEU A 172 4.24 -9.57 -2.82
CA LEU A 172 4.20 -9.43 -4.27
C LEU A 172 2.77 -9.62 -4.71
N THR A 173 2.27 -8.71 -5.53
CA THR A 173 0.90 -8.76 -6.05
C THR A 173 0.95 -8.65 -7.56
N LEU A 174 0.32 -9.62 -8.22
CA LEU A 174 0.03 -9.58 -9.65
C LEU A 174 -1.38 -9.03 -9.83
N GLY A 175 -1.51 -7.92 -10.56
CA GLY A 175 -2.79 -7.28 -10.87
C GLY A 175 -3.60 -8.09 -11.88
N THR A 176 -4.86 -7.69 -12.07
CA THR A 176 -5.72 -8.23 -13.15
C THR A 176 -5.22 -7.74 -14.50
N GLN A 177 -5.41 -8.55 -15.54
CA GLN A 177 -5.10 -8.13 -16.90
C GLN A 177 -6.02 -6.99 -17.36
N GLY A 178 -5.40 -5.98 -17.97
CA GLY A 178 -6.11 -4.92 -18.68
C GLY A 178 -6.66 -5.38 -20.04
N PRO A 179 -7.37 -4.48 -20.73
CA PRO A 179 -7.89 -4.78 -22.08
C PRO A 179 -6.81 -5.08 -23.13
N ASP A 180 -5.60 -4.63 -22.88
CA ASP A 180 -4.39 -4.85 -23.70
C ASP A 180 -3.66 -6.16 -23.34
N GLY A 181 -4.19 -6.93 -22.38
CA GLY A 181 -3.56 -8.14 -21.86
C GLY A 181 -2.39 -7.90 -20.88
N MET A 182 -2.05 -6.64 -20.60
CA MET A 182 -0.99 -6.30 -19.65
C MET A 182 -1.49 -6.40 -18.21
N ALA A 183 -0.61 -6.83 -17.29
CA ALA A 183 -0.88 -6.86 -15.87
C ALA A 183 0.25 -6.16 -15.10
N GLU A 184 -0.11 -5.49 -14.02
CA GLU A 184 0.86 -4.78 -13.19
C GLU A 184 1.40 -5.71 -12.10
N LEU A 185 2.74 -5.72 -11.92
CA LEU A 185 3.41 -6.40 -10.84
C LEU A 185 3.91 -5.37 -9.82
N ARG A 186 3.44 -5.45 -8.58
CA ARG A 186 3.83 -4.54 -7.48
C ARG A 186 4.26 -5.33 -6.26
N GLY A 187 5.25 -4.81 -5.52
CA GLY A 187 5.62 -5.45 -4.28
C GLY A 187 6.74 -4.78 -3.51
N LEU A 188 6.97 -5.29 -2.30
CA LEU A 188 8.09 -4.97 -1.45
C LEU A 188 8.93 -6.24 -1.27
N LEU A 189 10.20 -6.15 -1.64
CA LEU A 189 11.15 -7.25 -1.58
C LEU A 189 12.02 -7.14 -0.32
N THR A 190 12.33 -8.29 0.28
CA THR A 190 13.41 -8.36 1.27
C THR A 190 14.77 -8.11 0.60
N PRO A 191 15.81 -7.72 1.35
CA PRO A 191 17.17 -7.57 0.79
C PRO A 191 17.66 -8.81 0.05
N GLU A 192 17.37 -10.01 0.59
CA GLU A 192 17.72 -11.29 -0.03
C GLU A 192 16.99 -11.50 -1.37
N ALA A 193 15.66 -11.31 -1.39
CA ALA A 193 14.86 -11.45 -2.61
C ALA A 193 15.29 -10.43 -3.68
N ARG A 194 15.60 -9.20 -3.27
CA ARG A 194 16.14 -8.17 -4.17
C ARG A 194 17.46 -8.61 -4.76
N ALA A 195 18.43 -9.02 -3.93
CA ALA A 195 19.76 -9.45 -4.40
C ALA A 195 19.66 -10.65 -5.36
N THR A 196 18.77 -11.60 -5.06
CA THR A 196 18.52 -12.77 -5.93
C THR A 196 17.99 -12.33 -7.29
N ILE A 197 17.00 -11.42 -7.32
CA ILE A 197 16.43 -10.90 -8.58
C ILE A 197 17.50 -10.09 -9.33
N GLU A 198 18.25 -9.22 -8.64
CA GLU A 198 19.33 -8.43 -9.25
C GLU A 198 20.39 -9.32 -9.91
N ALA A 199 20.78 -10.43 -9.29
CA ALA A 199 21.72 -11.38 -9.86
C ALA A 199 21.17 -12.03 -11.16
N VAL A 200 19.91 -12.41 -11.18
CA VAL A 200 19.24 -12.94 -12.38
C VAL A 200 19.17 -11.88 -13.49
N LEU A 201 18.75 -10.65 -13.15
CA LEU A 201 18.65 -9.55 -14.10
C LEU A 201 20.01 -9.13 -14.62
N ALA A 202 21.06 -9.10 -13.80
CA ALA A 202 22.41 -8.78 -14.23
C ALA A 202 22.91 -9.70 -15.36
N LYS A 203 22.49 -10.98 -15.33
CA LYS A 203 22.84 -11.94 -16.39
C LYS A 203 21.87 -11.86 -17.57
N LEU A 204 20.57 -11.99 -17.33
CA LEU A 204 19.58 -12.20 -18.38
C LEU A 204 19.02 -10.90 -18.99
N ALA A 205 19.15 -9.76 -18.30
CA ALA A 205 18.76 -8.46 -18.84
C ALA A 205 19.93 -7.64 -19.44
N ALA A 206 21.10 -8.25 -19.58
CA ALA A 206 22.20 -7.63 -20.31
C ALA A 206 21.79 -7.37 -21.79
N PRO A 207 22.32 -6.30 -22.43
CA PRO A 207 22.03 -6.04 -23.84
C PRO A 207 22.30 -7.26 -24.72
N GLY A 208 21.40 -7.57 -25.64
CA GLY A 208 21.47 -8.74 -26.51
C GLY A 208 21.06 -10.07 -25.88
N MET A 209 20.74 -10.10 -24.57
CA MET A 209 20.22 -11.31 -23.91
C MET A 209 18.70 -11.35 -23.97
N CYS A 210 18.15 -12.56 -24.06
CA CYS A 210 16.71 -12.86 -23.96
C CYS A 210 15.82 -11.94 -24.85
N ASN A 211 16.31 -11.50 -26.01
CA ASN A 211 15.54 -10.63 -26.89
C ASN A 211 14.49 -11.46 -27.67
N PRO A 212 13.19 -11.26 -27.46
CA PRO A 212 12.15 -12.03 -28.15
C PRO A 212 12.05 -11.73 -29.65
N LEU A 213 12.71 -10.67 -30.13
CA LEU A 213 12.76 -10.30 -31.56
C LEU A 213 13.88 -11.03 -32.33
N ASP A 214 14.79 -11.70 -31.63
CA ASP A 214 15.84 -12.49 -32.28
C ASP A 214 15.28 -13.86 -32.65
N ASP A 215 15.63 -14.38 -33.85
CA ASP A 215 15.23 -15.72 -34.30
C ASP A 215 15.64 -16.81 -33.31
N THR A 216 16.77 -16.61 -32.64
CA THR A 216 17.29 -17.49 -31.59
C THR A 216 17.74 -16.65 -30.39
N PRO A 217 16.84 -16.34 -29.44
CA PRO A 217 17.21 -15.56 -28.25
C PRO A 217 18.36 -16.18 -27.47
N CYS A 218 19.39 -15.39 -27.16
CA CYS A 218 20.51 -15.83 -26.33
C CYS A 218 20.06 -15.91 -24.86
N ILE A 219 19.93 -17.14 -24.32
CA ILE A 219 19.57 -17.39 -22.91
C ILE A 219 20.81 -17.79 -22.11
N ASP A 220 21.71 -18.54 -22.70
CA ASP A 220 22.96 -19.03 -22.14
C ASP A 220 24.17 -18.36 -22.79
N GLY A 221 25.31 -18.37 -22.10
CA GLY A 221 26.57 -17.86 -22.62
C GLY A 221 26.63 -16.34 -22.71
N ALA A 222 27.22 -15.81 -23.78
CA ALA A 222 27.34 -14.38 -24.07
C ALA A 222 26.69 -14.08 -25.43
N PRO A 223 25.96 -12.97 -25.53
CA PRO A 223 25.36 -12.54 -26.80
C PRO A 223 26.45 -12.10 -27.79
N SER A 224 26.17 -12.16 -29.08
CA SER A 224 27.04 -11.63 -30.11
C SER A 224 27.13 -10.11 -30.05
N GLN A 225 28.21 -9.53 -30.57
CA GLN A 225 28.35 -8.07 -30.62
C GLN A 225 27.21 -7.42 -31.43
N ASP A 226 26.82 -8.04 -32.54
CA ASP A 226 25.70 -7.58 -33.36
C ASP A 226 24.34 -7.61 -32.61
N ALA A 227 24.11 -8.60 -31.75
CA ALA A 227 22.90 -8.68 -30.93
C ALA A 227 22.86 -7.55 -29.89
N ILE A 228 24.04 -7.23 -29.30
CA ILE A 228 24.17 -6.13 -28.35
C ILE A 228 23.89 -4.78 -29.02
N GLU A 229 24.45 -4.54 -30.20
CA GLU A 229 24.33 -3.27 -30.93
C GLU A 229 22.89 -3.05 -31.50
N ARG A 230 22.21 -4.13 -31.85
CA ARG A 230 20.82 -4.07 -32.35
C ARG A 230 19.77 -3.99 -31.24
N ASP A 231 20.14 -4.19 -29.99
CA ASP A 231 19.18 -4.22 -28.87
C ASP A 231 18.69 -2.81 -28.50
N ALA A 232 17.60 -2.40 -29.14
CA ALA A 232 16.97 -1.11 -28.90
C ALA A 232 16.03 -1.07 -27.66
N ARG A 233 15.90 -2.19 -26.93
CA ARG A 233 15.02 -2.27 -25.75
C ARG A 233 15.53 -1.38 -24.60
N SER A 234 14.60 -0.76 -23.89
CA SER A 234 14.89 -0.09 -22.62
C SER A 234 15.33 -1.11 -21.54
N ALA A 235 15.98 -0.65 -20.49
CA ALA A 235 16.33 -1.50 -19.36
C ALA A 235 15.10 -2.18 -18.73
N ALA A 236 13.96 -1.46 -18.66
CA ALA A 236 12.71 -2.02 -18.14
C ALA A 236 12.18 -3.18 -19.01
N GLN A 237 12.25 -3.04 -20.32
CA GLN A 237 11.85 -4.11 -21.27
C GLN A 237 12.77 -5.31 -21.14
N ARG A 238 14.10 -5.10 -21.07
CA ARG A 238 15.04 -6.20 -20.84
C ARG A 238 14.81 -6.91 -19.52
N ASN A 239 14.51 -6.18 -18.44
CA ASN A 239 14.16 -6.79 -17.14
C ASN A 239 12.92 -7.67 -17.24
N HIS A 240 11.88 -7.24 -17.96
CA HIS A 240 10.67 -8.02 -18.20
C HIS A 240 11.00 -9.33 -18.94
N ASP A 241 11.75 -9.24 -20.04
CA ASP A 241 12.09 -10.41 -20.87
C ASP A 241 13.02 -11.38 -20.12
N ALA A 242 13.94 -10.86 -19.32
CA ALA A 242 14.81 -11.64 -18.44
C ALA A 242 13.99 -12.42 -17.38
N LEU A 243 13.02 -11.77 -16.76
CA LEU A 243 12.16 -12.40 -15.77
C LEU A 243 11.30 -13.49 -16.42
N LEU A 244 10.78 -13.25 -17.61
CA LEU A 244 10.04 -14.24 -18.40
C LEU A 244 10.92 -15.44 -18.74
N ALA A 245 12.15 -15.21 -19.22
CA ALA A 245 13.09 -16.29 -19.58
C ALA A 245 13.47 -17.13 -18.34
N ALA A 246 13.76 -16.50 -17.20
CA ALA A 246 14.08 -17.18 -15.95
C ALA A 246 12.92 -18.08 -15.48
N ASN A 247 11.70 -17.57 -15.50
CA ASN A 247 10.52 -18.34 -15.10
C ASN A 247 10.22 -19.47 -16.08
N ARG A 248 10.39 -19.29 -17.39
CA ARG A 248 10.26 -20.37 -18.38
C ARG A 248 11.30 -21.46 -18.18
N ALA A 249 12.55 -21.11 -17.90
CA ALA A 249 13.60 -22.07 -17.60
C ALA A 249 13.27 -22.87 -16.33
N LEU A 250 12.74 -22.22 -15.30
CA LEU A 250 12.31 -22.90 -14.07
C LEU A 250 11.13 -23.85 -14.32
N LEU A 251 10.13 -23.44 -15.10
CA LEU A 251 9.02 -24.30 -15.50
C LEU A 251 9.51 -25.52 -16.31
N ALA A 252 10.40 -25.28 -17.28
CA ALA A 252 10.96 -26.35 -18.13
C ALA A 252 11.84 -27.33 -17.35
N SER A 253 12.42 -26.91 -16.21
CA SER A 253 13.27 -27.78 -15.37
C SER A 253 12.51 -28.93 -14.70
N GLY A 254 11.18 -28.88 -14.62
CA GLY A 254 10.34 -29.86 -13.92
C GLY A 254 10.51 -29.86 -12.39
N LYS A 255 11.33 -28.97 -11.82
CA LYS A 255 11.65 -28.93 -10.39
C LYS A 255 10.56 -28.30 -9.51
N LEU A 256 9.54 -27.67 -10.11
CA LEU A 256 8.42 -27.05 -9.38
C LEU A 256 7.39 -28.04 -8.84
N GLY A 257 7.54 -29.33 -9.16
CA GLY A 257 6.62 -30.37 -8.71
C GLY A 257 5.25 -30.27 -9.39
N GLN A 258 4.20 -30.67 -8.65
CA GLN A 258 2.83 -30.69 -9.16
C GLN A 258 1.96 -29.68 -8.41
N HIS A 259 1.06 -29.03 -9.12
CA HIS A 259 -0.01 -28.22 -8.57
C HIS A 259 -1.36 -28.89 -8.90
N ASN A 260 -2.14 -29.25 -7.87
CA ASN A 260 -3.40 -29.99 -8.02
C ASN A 260 -3.25 -31.31 -8.80
N GLY A 261 -2.13 -32.02 -8.63
CA GLY A 261 -1.85 -33.31 -9.31
C GLY A 261 -1.37 -33.17 -10.75
N LEU A 262 -1.20 -31.97 -11.27
CA LEU A 262 -0.65 -31.69 -12.60
C LEU A 262 0.71 -31.01 -12.51
N PRO A 263 1.63 -31.28 -13.47
CA PRO A 263 2.86 -30.51 -13.57
C PRO A 263 2.56 -28.99 -13.68
N ALA A 264 3.38 -28.16 -13.02
CA ALA A 264 3.27 -26.72 -13.19
C ALA A 264 3.53 -26.35 -14.67
N SER A 265 2.53 -25.78 -15.34
CA SER A 265 2.60 -25.43 -16.76
C SER A 265 1.86 -24.12 -17.01
N ILE A 266 2.14 -23.52 -18.16
CA ILE A 266 1.39 -22.33 -18.63
C ILE A 266 0.10 -22.87 -19.26
N ILE A 267 -1.03 -22.34 -18.82
CA ILE A 267 -2.37 -22.60 -19.37
C ILE A 267 -2.70 -21.50 -20.38
#